data_2d585d083efd260a35acef76c84a024e
#
_entry.id   2d585d083efd260a35acef76c84a024e
#
_cell.length_a   1.000
_cell.length_b   1.000
_cell.length_c   1.000
_cell.angle_alpha   90.00
_cell.angle_beta   90.00
_cell.angle_gamma   90.00
#
_symmetry.space_group_name_H-M   'P 1'
#
loop_
_entity.id
_entity.type
_entity.pdbx_description
1 polymer ?
#
loop_
_entity_poly.entity_id
_entity_poly.type
_entity_poly.pdbx_seq_one_letter_code
_entity_poly.pdbx_strand_id
1 'polypeptide(L)'
;MDVLECMRTRRSIRKFKKIPVEWAKIGRILECAVTAPSAGNLQDFRFMVVNDEEKKKKLAHFSMDQMWMCDAPIFIVVSSVYEKCQRFYGVRGERLYTIQNSAAAIQNILLATHAQGLGACWV
;
A
#
# COMPACT_ATOMS: atom_id res chain seq x y z
N MET A 1 11.72 1.77 -17.35
CA MET A 1 12.45 1.54 -16.08
C MET A 1 12.44 0.05 -15.81
N ASP A 2 13.60 -0.57 -15.71
CA ASP A 2 13.68 -1.97 -15.31
C ASP A 2 13.49 -2.14 -13.79
N VAL A 3 13.31 -3.38 -13.33
CA VAL A 3 13.01 -3.65 -11.92
C VAL A 3 14.17 -3.28 -10.98
N LEU A 4 15.41 -3.47 -11.42
CA LEU A 4 16.58 -3.15 -10.59
C LEU A 4 16.76 -1.65 -10.43
N GLU A 5 16.55 -0.91 -11.51
CA GLU A 5 16.54 0.55 -11.49
C GLU A 5 15.41 1.09 -10.59
N CYS A 6 14.22 0.53 -10.71
CA CYS A 6 13.07 0.89 -9.88
C CYS A 6 13.37 0.70 -8.40
N MET A 7 13.93 -0.44 -8.02
CA MET A 7 14.31 -0.73 -6.63
C MET A 7 15.38 0.22 -6.10
N ARG A 8 16.38 0.58 -6.92
CA ARG A 8 17.49 1.45 -6.51
C ARG A 8 17.08 2.91 -6.39
N THR A 9 16.14 3.38 -7.23
CA THR A 9 15.80 4.79 -7.35
C THR A 9 14.56 5.20 -6.59
N ARG A 10 13.71 4.25 -6.19
CA ARG A 10 12.53 4.55 -5.38
C ARG A 10 12.93 5.27 -4.08
N ARG A 11 12.15 6.27 -3.72
CA ARG A 11 12.29 7.02 -2.46
C ARG A 11 10.92 7.19 -1.81
N SER A 12 10.90 7.39 -0.50
CA SER A 12 9.72 7.86 0.21
C SER A 12 9.50 9.33 -0.09
N ILE A 13 8.41 9.63 -0.76
CA ILE A 13 8.04 11.00 -1.16
C ILE A 13 6.99 11.51 -0.19
N ARG A 14 7.22 12.70 0.39
CA ARG A 14 6.34 13.35 1.38
C ARG A 14 5.84 14.73 0.95
N LYS A 15 6.22 15.19 -0.25
CA LYS A 15 5.65 16.38 -0.87
C LYS A 15 4.97 15.96 -2.17
N PHE A 16 3.70 16.23 -2.25
CA PHE A 16 2.86 15.81 -3.38
C PHE A 16 2.32 17.02 -4.14
N LYS A 17 2.18 16.84 -5.45
CA LYS A 17 1.39 17.77 -6.27
C LYS A 17 -0.09 17.46 -6.05
N LYS A 18 -0.89 18.50 -5.88
CA LYS A 18 -2.36 18.37 -5.76
C LYS A 18 -3.00 18.15 -7.13
N ILE A 19 -2.57 17.11 -7.83
CA ILE A 19 -3.02 16.75 -9.17
C ILE A 19 -3.64 15.36 -9.07
N PRO A 20 -4.86 15.14 -9.60
CA PRO A 20 -5.48 13.83 -9.61
C PRO A 20 -4.60 12.77 -10.27
N VAL A 21 -4.62 11.55 -9.72
CA VAL A 21 -3.97 10.38 -10.32
C VAL A 21 -4.97 9.67 -11.21
N GLU A 22 -4.56 9.32 -12.42
CA GLU A 22 -5.38 8.55 -13.36
C GLU A 22 -5.78 7.19 -12.75
N TRP A 23 -7.06 6.87 -12.82
CA TRP A 23 -7.58 5.59 -12.30
C TRP A 23 -6.92 4.36 -12.93
N ALA A 24 -6.52 4.46 -14.20
CA ALA A 24 -5.78 3.39 -14.87
C ALA A 24 -4.43 3.10 -14.19
N LYS A 25 -3.75 4.13 -13.67
CA LYS A 25 -2.50 3.95 -12.91
C LYS A 25 -2.76 3.28 -11.56
N ILE A 26 -3.84 3.68 -10.88
CA ILE A 26 -4.25 3.07 -9.62
C ILE A 26 -4.58 1.58 -9.83
N GLY A 27 -5.31 1.26 -10.89
CA GLY A 27 -5.61 -0.13 -11.26
C GLY A 27 -4.35 -0.97 -11.41
N ARG A 28 -3.35 -0.49 -12.15
CA ARG A 28 -2.06 -1.18 -12.34
C ARG A 28 -1.29 -1.35 -11.02
N ILE A 29 -1.35 -0.37 -10.13
CA ILE A 29 -0.73 -0.46 -8.80
C ILE A 29 -1.37 -1.60 -8.01
N LEU A 30 -2.71 -1.68 -8.00
CA LEU A 30 -3.43 -2.72 -7.30
C LEU A 30 -3.23 -4.11 -7.93
N GLU A 31 -3.15 -4.21 -9.26
CA GLU A 31 -2.76 -5.44 -9.94
C GLU A 31 -1.39 -5.95 -9.47
N CYS A 32 -0.40 -5.06 -9.35
CA CYS A 32 0.90 -5.43 -8.81
C CYS A 32 0.84 -5.80 -7.33
N ALA A 33 0.01 -5.13 -6.53
CA ALA A 33 -0.14 -5.42 -5.12
C ALA A 33 -0.62 -6.85 -4.87
N VAL A 34 -1.62 -7.33 -5.63
CA VAL A 34 -2.19 -8.67 -5.46
C VAL A 34 -1.26 -9.79 -5.92
N THR A 35 -0.19 -9.49 -6.64
CA THR A 35 0.83 -10.49 -7.03
C THR A 35 1.86 -10.75 -5.93
N ALA A 36 1.80 -10.04 -4.82
CA ALA A 36 2.71 -10.25 -3.71
C ALA A 36 2.59 -11.67 -3.16
N PRO A 37 3.70 -12.28 -2.71
CA PRO A 37 3.63 -13.57 -2.05
C PRO A 37 2.87 -13.46 -0.73
N SER A 38 2.23 -14.55 -0.35
CA SER A 38 1.58 -14.67 0.95
C SER A 38 1.75 -16.09 1.51
N ALA A 39 1.76 -16.23 2.81
CA ALA A 39 1.88 -17.53 3.47
C ALA A 39 0.77 -18.47 2.98
N GLY A 40 1.18 -19.66 2.49
CA GLY A 40 0.23 -20.63 1.94
C GLY A 40 -0.61 -20.12 0.76
N ASN A 41 -0.19 -19.05 0.09
CA ASN A 41 -0.95 -18.37 -0.96
C ASN A 41 -2.35 -17.94 -0.50
N LEU A 42 -2.50 -17.58 0.77
CA LEU A 42 -3.81 -17.26 1.36
C LEU A 42 -4.36 -15.90 0.93
N GLN A 43 -3.50 -15.01 0.43
CA GLN A 43 -3.91 -13.72 -0.15
C GLN A 43 -4.89 -12.95 0.75
N ASP A 44 -4.51 -12.80 2.00
CA ASP A 44 -5.35 -12.24 3.07
C ASP A 44 -5.40 -10.70 3.07
N PHE A 45 -4.63 -10.04 2.22
CA PHE A 45 -4.62 -8.59 2.11
C PHE A 45 -5.90 -8.03 1.49
N ARG A 46 -6.26 -6.82 1.92
CA ARG A 46 -7.37 -6.01 1.40
C ARG A 46 -6.86 -4.61 1.14
N PHE A 47 -7.37 -4.01 0.07
CA PHE A 47 -6.99 -2.66 -0.34
C PHE A 47 -8.22 -1.76 -0.38
N MET A 48 -8.09 -0.56 0.18
CA MET A 48 -9.12 0.47 0.10
C MET A 48 -8.49 1.74 -0.46
N VAL A 49 -9.04 2.22 -1.58
CA VAL A 49 -8.61 3.47 -2.20
C VAL A 49 -9.46 4.61 -1.65
N VAL A 50 -8.82 5.60 -1.05
CA VAL A 50 -9.47 6.74 -0.41
C VAL A 50 -9.06 8.02 -1.13
N ASN A 51 -10.03 8.73 -1.71
CA ASN A 51 -9.87 10.04 -2.34
C ASN A 51 -10.73 11.14 -1.70
N ASP A 52 -11.59 10.78 -0.75
CA ASP A 52 -12.43 11.72 0.00
C ASP A 52 -11.58 12.55 0.97
N GLU A 53 -11.70 13.88 0.92
CA GLU A 53 -10.86 14.80 1.69
C GLU A 53 -11.05 14.64 3.21
N GLU A 54 -12.30 14.48 3.67
CA GLU A 54 -12.58 14.33 5.11
C GLU A 54 -12.05 12.99 5.64
N LYS A 55 -12.17 11.92 4.86
CA LYS A 55 -11.60 10.62 5.24
C LYS A 55 -10.08 10.66 5.26
N LYS A 56 -9.44 11.32 4.28
CA LYS A 56 -7.98 11.51 4.28
C LYS A 56 -7.51 12.28 5.51
N LYS A 57 -8.20 13.36 5.89
CA LYS A 57 -7.88 14.11 7.11
C LYS A 57 -7.97 13.25 8.36
N LYS A 58 -9.02 12.45 8.50
CA LYS A 58 -9.16 11.52 9.63
C LYS A 58 -8.04 10.50 9.67
N LEU A 59 -7.69 9.90 8.53
CA LEU A 59 -6.59 8.94 8.44
C LEU A 59 -5.24 9.59 8.80
N ALA A 60 -4.97 10.81 8.32
CA ALA A 60 -3.76 11.54 8.67
C ALA A 60 -3.69 11.88 10.17
N HIS A 61 -4.81 12.26 10.77
CA HIS A 61 -4.90 12.47 12.22
C HIS A 61 -4.58 11.19 12.99
N PHE A 62 -5.18 10.06 12.64
CA PHE A 62 -4.89 8.76 13.27
C PHE A 62 -3.48 8.23 12.96
N SER A 63 -2.82 8.78 11.95
CA SER A 63 -1.42 8.48 11.61
C SER A 63 -0.45 9.45 12.28
N MET A 64 -0.63 9.71 13.57
CA MET A 64 0.19 10.61 14.40
C MET A 64 0.19 12.07 13.89
N ASP A 65 -0.96 12.55 13.46
CA ASP A 65 -1.15 13.91 12.94
C ASP A 65 -0.23 14.28 11.76
N GLN A 66 0.08 13.31 10.90
CA GLN A 66 0.93 13.53 9.73
C GLN A 66 0.14 14.23 8.60
N MET A 67 -0.26 15.46 8.82
CA MET A 67 -1.17 16.20 7.93
C MET A 67 -0.60 16.46 6.53
N TRP A 68 0.73 16.36 6.34
CA TRP A 68 1.36 16.42 5.02
C TRP A 68 0.83 15.35 4.05
N MET A 69 0.31 14.24 4.58
CA MET A 69 -0.29 13.17 3.78
C MET A 69 -1.47 13.67 2.94
N CYS A 70 -2.24 14.64 3.47
CA CYS A 70 -3.46 15.13 2.83
C CYS A 70 -3.22 15.78 1.47
N ASP A 71 -1.99 16.20 1.16
CA ASP A 71 -1.63 16.72 -0.16
C ASP A 71 -1.57 15.61 -1.23
N ALA A 72 -1.43 14.34 -0.82
CA ALA A 72 -1.56 13.23 -1.74
C ALA A 72 -3.02 13.11 -2.23
N PRO A 73 -3.25 12.99 -3.54
CA PRO A 73 -4.61 12.88 -4.06
C PRO A 73 -5.30 11.58 -3.67
N ILE A 74 -4.53 10.52 -3.41
CA ILE A 74 -5.04 9.17 -3.12
C ILE A 74 -4.30 8.59 -1.92
N PHE A 75 -5.06 7.94 -1.01
CA PHE A 75 -4.52 7.01 -0.02
C PHE A 75 -4.91 5.59 -0.41
N ILE A 76 -3.99 4.65 -0.25
CA ILE A 76 -4.28 3.22 -0.34
C ILE A 76 -4.11 2.63 1.06
N VAL A 77 -5.23 2.28 1.68
CA VAL A 77 -5.22 1.60 2.98
C VAL A 77 -5.06 0.11 2.73
N VAL A 78 -4.03 -0.48 3.33
CA VAL A 78 -3.78 -1.92 3.25
C VAL A 78 -4.14 -2.54 4.58
N SER A 79 -5.00 -3.52 4.55
CA SER A 79 -5.42 -4.30 5.72
C SER A 79 -5.38 -5.78 5.41
N SER A 80 -5.56 -6.61 6.41
CA SER A 80 -5.58 -8.07 6.24
C SER A 80 -6.77 -8.71 6.92
N VAL A 81 -7.22 -9.81 6.33
CA VAL A 81 -8.17 -10.74 6.96
C VAL A 81 -7.33 -11.79 7.70
N TYR A 82 -6.86 -11.42 8.90
CA TYR A 82 -5.92 -12.22 9.68
C TYR A 82 -6.44 -13.62 10.00
N GLU A 83 -7.76 -13.81 10.08
CA GLU A 83 -8.41 -15.09 10.35
C GLU A 83 -8.05 -16.15 9.31
N LYS A 84 -7.78 -15.75 8.08
CA LYS A 84 -7.33 -16.68 7.03
C LYS A 84 -6.01 -17.33 7.41
N CYS A 85 -5.04 -16.53 7.84
CA CYS A 85 -3.73 -17.03 8.27
C CYS A 85 -3.81 -17.77 9.61
N GLN A 86 -4.61 -17.28 10.56
CA GLN A 86 -4.83 -17.92 11.84
C GLN A 86 -5.38 -19.34 11.69
N ARG A 87 -6.32 -19.54 10.76
CA ARG A 87 -6.94 -20.85 10.51
C ARG A 87 -5.90 -21.92 10.13
N PHE A 88 -4.88 -21.57 9.34
CA PHE A 88 -3.88 -22.50 8.84
C PHE A 88 -2.61 -22.55 9.69
N TYR A 89 -2.23 -21.44 10.32
CA TYR A 89 -0.93 -21.28 11.01
C TYR A 89 -1.06 -20.87 12.48
N GLY A 90 -2.28 -20.78 13.01
CA GLY A 90 -2.52 -20.39 14.40
C GLY A 90 -2.00 -19.00 14.73
N VAL A 91 -1.44 -18.84 15.93
CA VAL A 91 -0.92 -17.57 16.45
C VAL A 91 0.18 -16.99 15.55
N ARG A 92 1.03 -17.81 14.95
CA ARG A 92 2.09 -17.36 14.04
C ARG A 92 1.48 -16.73 12.77
N GLY A 93 0.41 -17.31 12.24
CA GLY A 93 -0.32 -16.73 11.12
C GLY A 93 -0.93 -15.38 11.46
N GLU A 94 -1.61 -15.29 12.58
CA GLU A 94 -2.28 -14.08 13.05
C GLU A 94 -1.30 -12.94 13.38
N ARG A 95 -0.20 -13.23 14.08
CA ARG A 95 0.70 -12.22 14.63
C ARG A 95 1.91 -11.90 13.75
N LEU A 96 2.24 -12.76 12.81
CA LEU A 96 3.44 -12.62 11.99
C LEU A 96 3.14 -12.68 10.50
N TYR A 97 2.58 -13.79 10.00
CA TYR A 97 2.46 -14.02 8.55
C TYR A 97 1.52 -13.03 7.88
N THR A 98 0.41 -12.70 8.52
CA THR A 98 -0.54 -11.70 7.99
C THR A 98 0.12 -10.32 7.85
N ILE A 99 0.97 -9.93 8.79
CA ILE A 99 1.71 -8.67 8.76
C ILE A 99 2.74 -8.70 7.63
N GLN A 100 3.49 -9.78 7.49
CA GLN A 100 4.48 -9.96 6.42
C GLN A 100 3.82 -9.97 5.04
N ASN A 101 2.68 -10.63 4.89
CA ASN A 101 1.90 -10.65 3.65
C ASN A 101 1.52 -9.23 3.21
N SER A 102 0.97 -8.44 4.13
CA SER A 102 0.60 -7.06 3.87
C SER A 102 1.80 -6.18 3.54
N ALA A 103 2.93 -6.36 4.24
CA ALA A 103 4.17 -5.64 3.97
C ALA A 103 4.71 -5.94 2.56
N ALA A 104 4.65 -7.20 2.12
CA ALA A 104 5.05 -7.60 0.77
C ALA A 104 4.17 -6.90 -0.30
N ALA A 105 2.85 -6.86 -0.09
CA ALA A 105 1.93 -6.15 -0.97
C ALA A 105 2.20 -4.64 -1.02
N ILE A 106 2.48 -4.03 0.13
CA ILE A 106 2.83 -2.60 0.21
C ILE A 106 4.11 -2.31 -0.58
N GLN A 107 5.13 -3.16 -0.48
CA GLN A 107 6.35 -2.96 -1.27
C GLN A 107 6.07 -3.02 -2.76
N ASN A 108 5.22 -3.93 -3.23
CA ASN A 108 4.79 -3.95 -4.63
C ASN A 108 4.05 -2.66 -5.03
N ILE A 109 3.19 -2.13 -4.16
CA ILE A 109 2.52 -0.83 -4.37
C ILE A 109 3.56 0.28 -4.56
N LEU A 110 4.56 0.36 -3.69
CA LEU A 110 5.59 1.39 -3.76
C LEU A 110 6.40 1.32 -5.05
N LEU A 111 6.79 0.12 -5.48
CA LEU A 111 7.53 -0.09 -6.72
C LEU A 111 6.68 0.23 -7.95
N ALA A 112 5.44 -0.27 -8.00
CA ALA A 112 4.52 -0.02 -9.12
C ALA A 112 4.17 1.47 -9.24
N THR A 113 4.05 2.18 -8.13
CA THR A 113 3.83 3.63 -8.09
C THR A 113 5.03 4.36 -8.70
N HIS A 114 6.25 4.03 -8.25
CA HIS A 114 7.48 4.65 -8.76
C HIS A 114 7.68 4.36 -10.25
N ALA A 115 7.46 3.14 -10.68
CA ALA A 115 7.60 2.74 -12.09
C ALA A 115 6.66 3.50 -13.05
N GLN A 116 5.55 4.04 -12.54
CA GLN A 116 4.60 4.86 -13.30
C GLN A 116 4.87 6.37 -13.20
N GLY A 117 6.04 6.78 -12.67
CA GLY A 117 6.41 8.19 -12.53
C GLY A 117 5.67 8.92 -11.40
N LEU A 118 5.13 8.18 -10.43
CA LEU A 118 4.44 8.71 -9.26
C LEU A 118 5.31 8.58 -8.01
N GLY A 119 4.98 9.35 -6.98
CA GLY A 119 5.61 9.27 -5.66
C GLY A 119 4.68 8.65 -4.61
N ALA A 120 5.24 7.92 -3.67
CA ALA A 120 4.50 7.36 -2.54
C ALA A 120 5.35 7.32 -1.28
N CYS A 121 4.68 7.19 -0.15
CA CYS A 121 5.29 6.94 1.15
C CYS A 121 4.43 5.94 1.93
N TRP A 122 5.08 5.00 2.58
CA TRP A 122 4.43 4.10 3.53
C TRP A 122 4.36 4.76 4.91
N VAL A 123 3.18 4.84 5.48
CA VAL A 123 2.90 5.41 6.80
C VAL A 123 2.31 4.37 7.74
#